data_c275302a2283f9b1e2b9c78409f69406
#
_entry.id   c275302a2283f9b1e2b9c78409f69406
#
_cell.length_a   1.000
_cell.length_b   1.000
_cell.length_c   1.000
_cell.angle_alpha   90.00
_cell.angle_beta   90.00
_cell.angle_gamma   90.00
#
_symmetry.space_group_name_H-M   'P 1'
#
loop_
_entity.id
_entity.type
_entity.pdbx_description
1 polymer ?
#
loop_
_entity_poly.entity_id
_entity_poly.type
_entity_poly.pdbx_seq_one_letter_code
_entity_poly.pdbx_strand_id
1 'polypeptide(L)'
;MINKVDRPTSRVDEVENEIFDLFCNLEANDDQLEYPVVYAAAKDGWAVSSLDGEDGRDNVKDLLDTIVEAIPAPDLDPNGDLKMLVTQTESNQYFGKMLIGRIASGSVSLGDKINAVDQNGEIETRAKIMRIQKRFGMIDLELKQAFAGDIVSIAGI
;
A
#
# COMPACT_ATOMS: atom_id res chain seq x y z
N MET A 1 -5.99 -7.67 12.64
CA MET A 1 -7.40 -8.07 12.53
C MET A 1 -7.51 -9.59 12.57
N ILE A 2 -8.32 -10.13 13.48
CA ILE A 2 -8.65 -11.56 13.58
C ILE A 2 -9.98 -11.79 12.86
N ASN A 3 -9.93 -12.48 11.73
CA ASN A 3 -11.12 -12.73 10.91
C ASN A 3 -11.72 -14.12 11.16
N LYS A 4 -12.98 -14.30 10.76
CA LYS A 4 -13.75 -15.55 10.89
C LYS A 4 -14.08 -15.93 12.33
N VAL A 5 -14.26 -14.93 13.18
CA VAL A 5 -14.64 -15.16 14.59
C VAL A 5 -16.07 -15.74 14.75
N ASP A 6 -16.88 -15.66 13.70
CA ASP A 6 -18.19 -16.27 13.56
C ASP A 6 -18.17 -17.81 13.48
N ARG A 7 -17.01 -18.40 13.21
CA ARG A 7 -16.92 -19.85 12.96
C ARG A 7 -16.94 -20.65 14.28
N PRO A 8 -17.65 -21.79 14.32
CA PRO A 8 -17.65 -22.65 15.52
C PRO A 8 -16.27 -23.20 15.90
N THR A 9 -15.33 -23.16 14.96
CA THR A 9 -13.94 -23.60 15.15
C THR A 9 -12.99 -22.42 15.35
N SER A 10 -13.49 -21.23 15.61
CA SER A 10 -12.63 -20.06 15.88
C SER A 10 -11.87 -20.25 17.19
N ARG A 11 -10.60 -19.83 17.21
CA ARG A 11 -9.69 -19.95 18.35
C ARG A 11 -9.08 -18.59 18.64
N VAL A 12 -9.92 -17.61 18.96
CA VAL A 12 -9.54 -16.19 19.08
C VAL A 12 -8.37 -16.01 20.04
N ASP A 13 -8.54 -16.46 21.30
CA ASP A 13 -7.54 -16.30 22.36
C ASP A 13 -6.21 -17.03 22.04
N GLU A 14 -6.30 -18.21 21.44
CA GLU A 14 -5.10 -18.95 21.01
C GLU A 14 -4.35 -18.20 19.91
N VAL A 15 -5.08 -17.65 18.93
CA VAL A 15 -4.47 -16.88 17.81
C VAL A 15 -3.84 -15.59 18.31
N GLU A 16 -4.42 -14.90 19.27
CA GLU A 16 -3.81 -13.72 19.89
C GLU A 16 -2.49 -14.07 20.58
N ASN A 17 -2.48 -15.13 21.34
CA ASN A 17 -1.26 -15.60 21.99
C ASN A 17 -0.19 -16.05 20.97
N GLU A 18 -0.58 -16.79 19.93
CA GLU A 18 0.32 -17.19 18.84
C GLU A 18 0.95 -15.99 18.12
N ILE A 19 0.17 -14.90 17.90
CA ILE A 19 0.68 -13.67 17.29
C ILE A 19 1.64 -12.95 18.24
N PHE A 20 1.29 -12.83 19.52
CA PHE A 20 2.15 -12.22 20.52
C PHE A 20 3.49 -12.96 20.65
N ASP A 21 3.46 -14.30 20.74
CA ASP A 21 4.66 -15.14 20.77
C ASP A 21 5.51 -14.96 19.50
N LEU A 22 4.86 -14.84 18.33
CA LEU A 22 5.56 -14.57 17.08
C LEU A 22 6.32 -13.25 17.12
N PHE A 23 5.68 -12.16 17.57
CA PHE A 23 6.34 -10.87 17.70
C PHE A 23 7.50 -10.91 18.71
N CYS A 24 7.32 -11.58 19.85
CA CYS A 24 8.40 -11.78 20.81
C CYS A 24 9.58 -12.55 20.18
N ASN A 25 9.33 -13.59 19.39
CA ASN A 25 10.37 -14.35 18.69
C ASN A 25 11.08 -13.54 17.59
N LEU A 26 10.43 -12.51 17.05
CA LEU A 26 10.99 -11.57 16.10
C LEU A 26 11.69 -10.37 16.76
N GLU A 27 11.85 -10.41 18.09
CA GLU A 27 12.48 -9.34 18.88
C GLU A 27 11.77 -7.98 18.74
N ALA A 28 10.43 -8.00 18.65
CA ALA A 28 9.62 -6.78 18.60
C ALA A 28 9.83 -5.94 19.89
N ASN A 29 9.87 -4.64 19.73
CA ASN A 29 9.93 -3.71 20.85
C ASN A 29 8.53 -3.47 21.45
N ASP A 30 8.48 -2.75 22.58
CA ASP A 30 7.23 -2.49 23.33
C ASP A 30 6.18 -1.78 22.44
N ASP A 31 6.59 -0.79 21.64
CA ASP A 31 5.68 -0.07 20.72
C ASP A 31 5.08 -0.99 19.64
N GLN A 32 5.81 -2.01 19.21
CA GLN A 32 5.35 -3.00 18.24
C GLN A 32 4.47 -4.08 18.88
N LEU A 33 4.57 -4.28 20.20
CA LEU A 33 3.73 -5.21 20.95
C LEU A 33 2.40 -4.57 21.38
N GLU A 34 2.33 -3.24 21.46
CA GLU A 34 1.10 -2.47 21.72
C GLU A 34 0.27 -2.24 20.45
N TYR A 35 -0.07 -3.30 19.74
CA TYR A 35 -0.89 -3.19 18.53
C TYR A 35 -2.39 -3.32 18.81
N PRO A 36 -3.25 -2.55 18.13
CA PRO A 36 -4.69 -2.69 18.27
C PRO A 36 -5.18 -3.99 17.62
N VAL A 37 -6.15 -4.64 18.27
CA VAL A 37 -6.79 -5.85 17.75
C VAL A 37 -8.23 -5.52 17.33
N VAL A 38 -8.64 -6.03 16.17
CA VAL A 38 -10.00 -5.92 15.65
C VAL A 38 -10.47 -7.31 15.25
N TYR A 39 -11.67 -7.66 15.64
CA TYR A 39 -12.33 -8.94 15.37
C TYR A 39 -13.32 -8.79 14.23
N ALA A 40 -13.37 -9.74 13.32
CA ALA A 40 -14.21 -9.61 12.15
C ALA A 40 -14.84 -10.91 11.68
N ALA A 41 -16.03 -10.78 11.10
CA ALA A 41 -16.62 -11.75 10.19
C ALA A 41 -16.82 -11.10 8.82
N ALA A 42 -15.74 -11.06 8.05
CA ALA A 42 -15.72 -10.31 6.79
C ALA A 42 -16.76 -10.83 5.77
N LYS A 43 -17.14 -12.12 5.85
CA LYS A 43 -18.21 -12.67 5.02
C LYS A 43 -19.57 -12.04 5.35
N ASP A 44 -19.80 -11.76 6.63
CA ASP A 44 -21.05 -11.17 7.13
C ASP A 44 -21.00 -9.64 7.16
N GLY A 45 -19.83 -9.06 6.80
CA GLY A 45 -19.65 -7.63 6.56
C GLY A 45 -19.47 -6.79 7.83
N TRP A 46 -18.98 -7.37 8.92
CA TRP A 46 -18.76 -6.62 10.15
C TRP A 46 -17.37 -6.80 10.77
N ALA A 47 -16.97 -5.79 11.53
CA ALA A 47 -15.75 -5.80 12.34
C ALA A 47 -15.95 -4.94 13.59
N VAL A 48 -15.46 -5.42 14.75
CA VAL A 48 -15.61 -4.77 16.07
C VAL A 48 -14.29 -4.76 16.83
N SER A 49 -14.12 -3.79 17.72
CA SER A 49 -12.96 -3.68 18.60
C SER A 49 -13.04 -4.57 19.85
N SER A 50 -14.24 -5.06 20.20
CA SER A 50 -14.47 -6.03 21.29
C SER A 50 -15.51 -7.06 20.89
N LEU A 51 -15.36 -8.28 21.38
CA LEU A 51 -16.37 -9.34 21.25
C LEU A 51 -17.44 -9.30 22.33
N ASP A 52 -17.32 -8.40 23.32
CA ASP A 52 -18.28 -8.23 24.40
C ASP A 52 -19.56 -7.57 23.86
N GLY A 53 -20.62 -8.33 23.77
CA GLY A 53 -21.90 -7.87 23.23
C GLY A 53 -22.09 -8.13 21.73
N GLU A 54 -23.17 -7.62 21.18
CA GLU A 54 -23.53 -7.75 19.76
C GLU A 54 -23.56 -6.41 19.01
N ASP A 55 -23.30 -5.32 19.71
CA ASP A 55 -23.32 -3.98 19.12
C ASP A 55 -22.18 -3.82 18.07
N GLY A 56 -22.48 -3.10 16.98
CA GLY A 56 -21.51 -2.82 15.92
C GLY A 56 -21.28 -3.95 14.91
N ARG A 57 -21.96 -5.10 15.05
CA ARG A 57 -21.82 -6.24 14.12
C ARG A 57 -22.66 -6.07 12.84
N ASP A 58 -22.75 -4.87 12.33
CA ASP A 58 -23.51 -4.51 11.13
C ASP A 58 -22.67 -3.81 10.05
N ASN A 59 -21.42 -3.45 10.39
CA ASN A 59 -20.53 -2.75 9.48
C ASN A 59 -19.04 -3.00 9.82
N VAL A 60 -18.15 -2.46 9.00
CA VAL A 60 -16.68 -2.56 9.15
C VAL A 60 -16.02 -1.26 9.63
N LYS A 61 -16.79 -0.37 10.23
CA LYS A 61 -16.34 0.97 10.61
C LYS A 61 -15.16 0.93 11.58
N ASP A 62 -15.23 0.11 12.62
CA ASP A 62 -14.16 -0.02 13.63
C ASP A 62 -12.83 -0.43 13.00
N LEU A 63 -12.85 -1.33 12.00
CA LEU A 63 -11.64 -1.70 11.26
C LEU A 63 -11.07 -0.52 10.49
N LEU A 64 -11.91 0.24 9.79
CA LEU A 64 -11.46 1.39 9.00
C LEU A 64 -10.93 2.51 9.89
N ASP A 65 -11.59 2.79 10.99
CA ASP A 65 -11.15 3.78 11.98
C ASP A 65 -9.81 3.37 12.58
N THR A 66 -9.67 2.11 12.99
CA THR A 66 -8.39 1.57 13.53
C THR A 66 -7.25 1.68 12.50
N ILE A 67 -7.51 1.42 11.21
CA ILE A 67 -6.50 1.58 10.16
C ILE A 67 -6.04 3.04 10.07
N VAL A 68 -6.98 3.99 10.08
CA VAL A 68 -6.67 5.42 9.98
C VAL A 68 -5.90 5.93 11.20
N GLU A 69 -6.20 5.42 12.39
CA GLU A 69 -5.56 5.82 13.64
C GLU A 69 -4.19 5.18 13.84
N ALA A 70 -4.07 3.88 13.54
CA ALA A 70 -2.86 3.11 13.86
C ALA A 70 -1.80 3.13 12.76
N ILE A 71 -2.17 3.37 11.48
CA ILE A 71 -1.22 3.33 10.37
C ILE A 71 -0.85 4.75 9.97
N PRO A 72 0.44 5.16 10.16
CA PRO A 72 0.86 6.49 9.77
C PRO A 72 0.79 6.68 8.25
N ALA A 73 0.48 7.90 7.83
CA ALA A 73 0.56 8.26 6.42
C ALA A 73 2.00 8.08 5.90
N PRO A 74 2.20 7.77 4.60
CA PRO A 74 3.52 7.69 4.01
C PRO A 74 4.26 9.03 4.15
N ASP A 75 5.56 8.98 4.49
CA ASP A 75 6.42 10.15 4.44
C ASP A 75 6.71 10.50 2.97
N LEU A 76 6.18 11.61 2.51
CA LEU A 76 6.23 12.07 1.12
C LEU A 76 6.68 13.52 1.05
N ASP A 77 7.48 13.84 0.05
CA ASP A 77 7.84 15.20 -0.31
C ASP A 77 7.17 15.60 -1.64
N PRO A 78 5.95 16.16 -1.62
CA PRO A 78 5.22 16.50 -2.83
C PRO A 78 5.81 17.68 -3.61
N ASN A 79 6.67 18.49 -2.97
CA ASN A 79 7.26 19.70 -3.57
C ASN A 79 8.74 19.51 -3.98
N GLY A 80 9.30 18.35 -3.72
CA GLY A 80 10.68 18.02 -4.08
C GLY A 80 10.84 17.67 -5.56
N ASP A 81 12.08 17.39 -5.96
CA ASP A 81 12.36 16.85 -7.28
C ASP A 81 11.76 15.45 -7.46
N LEU A 82 11.40 15.12 -8.71
CA LEU A 82 10.88 13.80 -9.04
C LEU A 82 11.84 12.70 -8.62
N LYS A 83 11.36 11.81 -7.74
CA LYS A 83 12.02 10.54 -7.41
C LYS A 83 11.01 9.42 -7.48
N MET A 84 11.30 8.42 -8.30
CA MET A 84 10.48 7.22 -8.45
C MET A 84 11.37 5.99 -8.35
N LEU A 85 11.04 5.09 -7.41
CA LEU A 85 11.69 3.79 -7.32
C LEU A 85 10.98 2.82 -8.26
N VAL A 86 11.69 2.38 -9.29
CA VAL A 86 11.19 1.36 -10.23
C VAL A 86 11.36 -0.02 -9.59
N THR A 87 10.27 -0.73 -9.41
CA THR A 87 10.26 -2.07 -8.80
C THR A 87 9.94 -3.18 -9.79
N GLN A 88 9.27 -2.84 -10.89
CA GLN A 88 8.86 -3.80 -11.93
C GLN A 88 8.98 -3.18 -13.32
N THR A 89 9.16 -4.03 -14.32
CA THR A 89 9.09 -3.66 -15.72
C THR A 89 8.10 -4.55 -16.45
N GLU A 90 7.28 -3.94 -17.30
CA GLU A 90 6.37 -4.64 -18.21
C GLU A 90 6.72 -4.32 -19.66
N SER A 91 6.37 -5.22 -20.57
CA SER A 91 6.45 -4.98 -22.01
C SER A 91 5.05 -4.85 -22.58
N ASN A 92 4.76 -3.71 -23.18
CA ASN A 92 3.51 -3.44 -23.87
C ASN A 92 3.76 -3.40 -25.38
N GLN A 93 2.89 -4.07 -26.16
CA GLN A 93 3.06 -4.15 -27.62
C GLN A 93 2.98 -2.78 -28.33
N TYR A 94 2.31 -1.80 -27.74
CA TYR A 94 2.09 -0.47 -28.32
C TYR A 94 3.06 0.59 -27.78
N PHE A 95 3.48 0.47 -26.53
CA PHE A 95 4.28 1.49 -25.83
C PHE A 95 5.69 1.03 -25.49
N GLY A 96 6.02 -0.21 -25.83
CA GLY A 96 7.32 -0.79 -25.51
C GLY A 96 7.48 -1.08 -24.01
N LYS A 97 8.65 -0.76 -23.48
CA LYS A 97 8.98 -0.98 -22.08
C LYS A 97 8.23 0.03 -21.19
N MET A 98 7.57 -0.47 -20.16
CA MET A 98 6.92 0.31 -19.13
C MET A 98 7.59 0.06 -17.79
N LEU A 99 7.85 1.11 -17.06
CA LEU A 99 8.46 1.06 -15.74
C LEU A 99 7.39 1.32 -14.67
N ILE A 100 7.27 0.39 -13.72
CA ILE A 100 6.28 0.46 -12.64
C ILE A 100 6.98 0.75 -11.33
N GLY A 101 6.45 1.72 -10.58
CA GLY A 101 6.98 2.08 -9.28
C GLY A 101 6.15 3.12 -8.55
N ARG A 102 6.58 3.43 -7.33
CA ARG A 102 5.99 4.47 -6.52
C ARG A 102 6.79 5.77 -6.66
N ILE A 103 6.08 6.88 -6.86
CA ILE A 103 6.68 8.22 -6.78
C ILE A 103 6.91 8.54 -5.31
N ALA A 104 8.16 8.70 -4.91
CA ALA A 104 8.54 9.02 -3.54
C ALA A 104 8.56 10.54 -3.28
N SER A 105 8.87 11.34 -4.32
CA SER A 105 8.98 12.79 -4.21
C SER A 105 8.57 13.46 -5.51
N GLY A 106 8.02 14.66 -5.41
CA GLY A 106 7.65 15.51 -6.53
C GLY A 106 6.45 15.02 -7.34
N SER A 107 6.45 15.36 -8.61
CA SER A 107 5.42 14.96 -9.57
C SER A 107 6.01 14.71 -10.94
N VAL A 108 5.25 14.01 -11.80
CA VAL A 108 5.61 13.75 -13.19
C VAL A 108 4.42 14.01 -14.08
N SER A 109 4.66 14.67 -15.22
CA SER A 109 3.65 14.98 -16.23
C SER A 109 3.99 14.37 -17.58
N LEU A 110 2.99 14.16 -18.43
CA LEU A 110 3.20 13.77 -19.81
C LEU A 110 4.08 14.79 -20.51
N GLY A 111 5.11 14.30 -21.18
CA GLY A 111 6.07 15.10 -21.92
C GLY A 111 7.27 15.56 -21.12
N ASP A 112 7.31 15.33 -19.82
CA ASP A 112 8.47 15.65 -18.99
C ASP A 112 9.70 14.88 -19.43
N LYS A 113 10.84 15.53 -19.30
CA LYS A 113 12.14 14.89 -19.50
C LYS A 113 12.67 14.43 -18.16
N ILE A 114 12.99 13.17 -18.09
CA ILE A 114 13.50 12.53 -16.87
C ILE A 114 14.84 11.83 -17.12
N ASN A 115 15.57 11.60 -16.05
CA ASN A 115 16.77 10.76 -16.05
C ASN A 115 16.44 9.44 -15.34
N ALA A 116 16.70 8.30 -16.00
CA ALA A 116 16.82 7.04 -15.32
C ALA A 116 18.25 6.90 -14.80
N VAL A 117 18.39 6.56 -13.52
CA VAL A 117 19.68 6.39 -12.85
C VAL A 117 19.84 4.95 -12.38
N ASP A 118 21.08 4.48 -12.36
CA ASP A 118 21.44 3.18 -11.81
C ASP A 118 21.54 3.20 -10.28
N GLN A 119 21.95 2.08 -9.67
CA GLN A 119 22.12 1.94 -8.23
C GLN A 119 23.22 2.85 -7.65
N ASN A 120 24.15 3.32 -8.49
CA ASN A 120 25.24 4.22 -8.10
C ASN A 120 24.85 5.70 -8.25
N GLY A 121 23.66 5.98 -8.81
CA GLY A 121 23.18 7.32 -9.07
C GLY A 121 23.69 7.90 -10.42
N GLU A 122 24.31 7.09 -11.27
CA GLU A 122 24.75 7.52 -12.59
C GLU A 122 23.57 7.49 -13.58
N ILE A 123 23.55 8.47 -14.49
CA ILE A 123 22.48 8.55 -15.50
C ILE A 123 22.71 7.45 -16.55
N GLU A 124 21.83 6.46 -16.51
CA GLU A 124 21.80 5.37 -17.50
C GLU A 124 21.11 5.80 -18.79
N THR A 125 20.00 6.51 -18.67
CA THR A 125 19.19 6.93 -19.81
C THR A 125 18.48 8.25 -19.53
N ARG A 126 18.36 9.07 -20.58
CA ARG A 126 17.50 10.26 -20.61
C ARG A 126 16.28 9.96 -21.46
N ALA A 127 15.11 10.21 -20.93
CA ALA A 127 13.86 9.84 -21.56
C ALA A 127 12.81 10.94 -21.48
N LYS A 128 11.78 10.82 -22.33
CA LYS A 128 10.62 11.69 -22.30
C LYS A 128 9.39 10.86 -22.01
N ILE A 129 8.64 11.23 -20.98
CA ILE A 129 7.42 10.53 -20.59
C ILE A 129 6.37 10.63 -21.70
N MET A 130 6.02 9.48 -22.25
CA MET A 130 5.02 9.37 -23.31
C MET A 130 3.65 8.92 -22.78
N ARG A 131 3.63 8.20 -21.64
CA ARG A 131 2.41 7.70 -21.03
C ARG A 131 2.58 7.54 -19.53
N ILE A 132 1.53 7.87 -18.80
CA ILE A 132 1.40 7.61 -17.37
C ILE A 132 0.09 6.84 -17.16
N GLN A 133 0.16 5.69 -16.49
CA GLN A 133 -1.01 4.90 -16.13
C GLN A 133 -1.00 4.59 -14.65
N LYS A 134 -2.18 4.59 -14.05
CA LYS A 134 -2.41 4.14 -12.68
C LYS A 134 -3.44 3.03 -12.68
N ARG A 135 -3.12 1.93 -12.02
CA ARG A 135 -4.09 0.86 -11.85
C ARG A 135 -5.13 1.23 -10.80
N PHE A 136 -6.38 1.11 -11.17
CA PHE A 136 -7.51 1.30 -10.28
C PHE A 136 -8.42 0.06 -10.34
N GLY A 137 -8.29 -0.82 -9.35
CA GLY A 137 -8.91 -2.14 -9.39
C GLY A 137 -8.38 -2.96 -10.56
N MET A 138 -9.25 -3.30 -11.50
CA MET A 138 -8.92 -4.12 -12.69
C MET A 138 -8.71 -3.29 -13.97
N ILE A 139 -8.77 -1.97 -13.89
CA ILE A 139 -8.62 -1.08 -15.05
C ILE A 139 -7.39 -0.21 -14.92
N ASP A 140 -6.78 0.13 -16.05
CA ASP A 140 -5.67 1.07 -16.13
C ASP A 140 -6.21 2.43 -16.56
N LEU A 141 -6.07 3.42 -15.68
CA LEU A 141 -6.44 4.82 -15.95
C LEU A 141 -5.25 5.57 -16.52
N GLU A 142 -5.46 6.26 -17.63
CA GLU A 142 -4.46 7.19 -18.15
C GLU A 142 -4.49 8.50 -17.37
N LEU A 143 -3.30 8.95 -16.98
CA LEU A 143 -3.11 10.19 -16.24
C LEU A 143 -2.32 11.18 -17.08
N LYS A 144 -2.64 12.46 -16.94
CA LYS A 144 -1.81 13.55 -17.47
C LYS A 144 -0.65 13.90 -16.54
N GLN A 145 -0.83 13.68 -15.24
CA GLN A 145 0.13 13.94 -14.19
C GLN A 145 -0.07 12.96 -13.03
N ALA A 146 1.02 12.63 -12.35
CA ALA A 146 1.03 11.82 -11.12
C ALA A 146 1.91 12.49 -10.07
N PHE A 147 1.64 12.20 -8.79
CA PHE A 147 2.23 12.88 -7.65
C PHE A 147 2.91 11.91 -6.69
N ALA A 148 3.71 12.43 -5.77
CA ALA A 148 4.29 11.68 -4.67
C ALA A 148 3.21 10.84 -3.95
N GLY A 149 3.50 9.56 -3.75
CA GLY A 149 2.58 8.55 -3.20
C GLY A 149 1.88 7.68 -4.24
N ASP A 150 1.74 8.15 -5.49
CA ASP A 150 1.13 7.36 -6.55
C ASP A 150 2.01 6.18 -6.98
N ILE A 151 1.39 5.03 -7.18
CA ILE A 151 2.00 3.88 -7.87
C ILE A 151 1.55 3.94 -9.32
N VAL A 152 2.50 4.10 -10.23
CA VAL A 152 2.22 4.33 -11.65
C VAL A 152 3.10 3.48 -12.54
N SER A 153 2.60 3.24 -13.76
CA SER A 153 3.37 2.71 -14.89
C SER A 153 3.68 3.86 -15.84
N ILE A 154 4.95 4.05 -16.17
CA ILE A 154 5.40 5.08 -17.11
C ILE A 154 6.06 4.46 -18.33
N ALA A 155 5.84 5.04 -19.52
CA ALA A 155 6.45 4.64 -20.76
C ALA A 155 7.20 5.82 -21.41
N GLY A 156 8.18 5.49 -22.23
CA GLY A 156 9.02 6.46 -22.94
C GLY A 156 10.50 6.39 -22.55
N ILE A 157 10.88 5.32 -21.81
CA ILE A 157 12.24 5.08 -21.28
C ILE A 157 12.87 3.90 -21.99
#